data_27f92aa3d4e93c6f4ac1c4ef95221cec
#
_entry.id   27f92aa3d4e93c6f4ac1c4ef95221cec
#
_cell.length_a   1.000
_cell.length_b   1.000
_cell.length_c   1.000
_cell.angle_alpha   90.00
_cell.angle_beta   90.00
_cell.angle_gamma   90.00
#
_symmetry.space_group_name_H-M   'P 1'
#
loop_
_entity.id
_entity.type
_entity.pdbx_description
1 polymer ?
#
loop_
_entity_poly.entity_id
_entity_poly.type
_entity_poly.pdbx_seq_one_letter_code
_entity_poly.pdbx_strand_id
1 'polypeptide(L)'
;MLDRAKIGAALGAMLLVAGCATAPTQFNGGVLTDSKGMTLDTFDKDKVGSGRSVCNGKCAVKWPPLKASAEAKPSGKYTVITRNDGSRQWAYDGRPLYLWVKDKKPGDRTGDGVAKKWHVVKEPGGSTGGY
;
A
#
# COMPACT_ATOMS: atom_id res chain seq x y z
N MET A 1 47.18 -28.99 -5.61
CA MET A 1 46.70 -28.84 -5.62
C MET A 1 45.84 -28.37 -5.38
N LEU A 2 45.40 -28.13 -5.58
CA LEU A 2 44.64 -27.74 -5.49
C LEU A 2 43.73 -27.15 -5.24
N ASP A 3 43.29 -26.96 -5.26
CA ASP A 3 42.51 -26.57 -5.04
C ASP A 3 41.69 -25.91 -5.04
N ARG A 4 41.39 -25.83 -5.09
CA ARG A 4 40.83 -25.37 -5.08
C ARG A 4 39.95 -24.81 -4.96
N ALA A 5 39.54 -24.63 -5.03
CA ALA A 5 38.85 -24.13 -4.98
C ALA A 5 37.98 -23.73 -4.84
N LYS A 6 37.52 -23.72 -4.83
CA LYS A 6 36.75 -23.48 -4.74
C LYS A 6 35.97 -22.76 -4.50
N ILE A 7 35.59 -22.48 -4.49
CA ILE A 7 35.06 -21.95 -4.24
C ILE A 7 34.12 -21.30 -4.29
N GLY A 8 33.74 -21.07 -4.43
CA GLY A 8 32.94 -20.54 -4.58
C GLY A 8 32.04 -20.14 -4.24
N ALA A 9 31.68 -20.19 -4.22
CA ALA A 9 30.91 -19.93 -4.03
C ALA A 9 30.06 -19.25 -3.59
N ALA A 10 29.70 -19.00 -3.36
CA ALA A 10 29.00 -18.45 -2.98
C ALA A 10 28.27 -17.72 -3.19
N LEU A 11 27.88 -17.37 -3.34
CA LEU A 11 27.39 -16.75 -3.64
C LEU A 11 26.23 -16.44 -3.63
N GLY A 12 25.83 -16.43 -3.93
CA GLY A 12 24.81 -16.25 -4.19
C GLY A 12 24.02 -15.71 -3.38
N ALA A 13 23.78 -15.68 -2.99
CA ALA A 13 23.05 -15.34 -2.25
C ALA A 13 22.50 -14.24 -2.25
N MET A 14 22.30 -13.74 -2.39
CA MET A 14 21.93 -12.78 -2.37
C MET A 14 20.85 -12.36 -2.65
N LEU A 15 20.51 -12.28 -2.84
CA LEU A 15 19.69 -11.90 -3.26
C LEU A 15 18.69 -11.59 -2.72
N LEU A 16 18.21 -11.45 -2.74
CA LEU A 16 17.30 -11.28 -2.47
C LEU A 16 16.75 -10.42 -1.98
N VAL A 17 16.26 -10.13 -1.84
CA VAL A 17 15.82 -9.48 -1.31
C VAL A 17 15.21 -8.48 -1.48
N ALA A 18 15.05 -7.90 -1.62
CA ALA A 18 14.57 -6.89 -1.98
C ALA A 18 13.25 -6.72 -1.92
N GLY A 19 12.55 -7.10 -2.40
CA GLY A 19 11.27 -6.92 -2.30
C GLY A 19 10.56 -5.88 -1.66
N CYS A 20 10.67 -5.52 -0.63
CA CYS A 20 9.84 -4.56 0.05
C CYS A 20 9.96 -3.13 -0.41
N ALA A 21 10.78 -2.87 -1.41
CA ALA A 21 11.00 -1.50 -1.84
C ALA A 21 9.78 -0.87 -2.55
N THR A 22 8.94 -1.67 -3.18
CA THR A 22 7.80 -1.14 -3.91
C THR A 22 6.51 -1.41 -3.16
N ALA A 23 5.49 -0.63 -3.48
CA ALA A 23 4.20 -0.82 -2.84
C ALA A 23 3.56 -2.13 -3.31
N PRO A 24 3.02 -2.92 -2.39
CA PRO A 24 2.39 -4.19 -2.74
C PRO A 24 0.94 -3.97 -3.17
N THR A 25 0.75 -3.29 -4.29
CA THR A 25 -0.59 -2.94 -4.76
C THR A 25 -0.74 -3.21 -6.24
N GLN A 26 -1.96 -3.30 -6.69
CA GLN A 26 -2.26 -3.41 -8.09
C GLN A 26 -3.71 -3.00 -8.32
N PHE A 27 -4.04 -2.62 -9.56
CA PHE A 27 -5.42 -2.31 -9.89
C PHE A 27 -6.14 -3.57 -10.33
N ASN A 28 -7.29 -3.82 -9.74
CA ASN A 28 -8.12 -4.96 -10.08
C ASN A 28 -9.55 -4.47 -10.21
N GLY A 29 -10.17 -4.75 -11.33
CA GLY A 29 -11.54 -4.29 -11.53
C GLY A 29 -11.70 -2.79 -11.47
N GLY A 30 -10.65 -2.07 -11.81
CA GLY A 30 -10.71 -0.62 -11.86
C GLY A 30 -10.42 0.09 -10.55
N VAL A 31 -10.11 -0.65 -9.48
CA VAL A 31 -9.75 -0.01 -8.21
C VAL A 31 -8.46 -0.59 -7.66
N LEU A 32 -7.78 0.19 -6.85
CA LEU A 32 -6.51 -0.21 -6.26
C LEU A 32 -6.76 -1.24 -5.16
N THR A 33 -5.96 -2.28 -5.17
CA THR A 33 -6.03 -3.35 -4.16
C THR A 33 -4.64 -3.64 -3.61
N ASP A 34 -4.59 -4.31 -2.48
CA ASP A 34 -3.31 -4.79 -1.96
C ASP A 34 -2.93 -6.10 -2.65
N SER A 35 -1.84 -6.71 -2.22
CA SER A 35 -1.33 -7.93 -2.86
C SER A 35 -2.27 -9.11 -2.72
N LYS A 36 -3.21 -9.05 -1.81
CA LYS A 36 -4.19 -10.10 -1.61
C LYS A 36 -5.50 -9.83 -2.33
N GLY A 37 -5.56 -8.73 -3.06
CA GLY A 37 -6.77 -8.35 -3.79
C GLY A 37 -7.78 -7.57 -2.96
N MET A 38 -7.41 -7.19 -1.74
CA MET A 38 -8.34 -6.44 -0.90
C MET A 38 -8.34 -4.97 -1.30
N THR A 39 -9.52 -4.39 -1.39
CA THR A 39 -9.69 -3.01 -1.82
C THR A 39 -9.02 -2.02 -0.88
N LEU A 40 -8.38 -1.02 -1.44
CA LEU A 40 -7.75 0.05 -0.68
C LEU A 40 -8.57 1.31 -0.79
N ASP A 41 -8.65 2.05 0.31
CA ASP A 41 -9.43 3.26 0.41
C ASP A 41 -8.58 4.44 0.85
N THR A 42 -9.07 5.64 0.59
CA THR A 42 -8.46 6.88 1.08
C THR A 42 -9.46 7.63 1.95
N PHE A 43 -8.94 8.51 2.78
CA PHE A 43 -9.72 9.27 3.76
C PHE A 43 -9.67 10.75 3.43
N ASP A 44 -10.82 11.36 3.25
CA ASP A 44 -10.88 12.78 2.86
C ASP A 44 -10.25 13.73 3.88
N LYS A 45 -10.22 13.34 5.15
CA LYS A 45 -9.64 14.20 6.15
C LYS A 45 -8.11 14.18 6.17
N ASP A 46 -7.51 13.23 5.48
CA ASP A 46 -6.07 13.23 5.31
C ASP A 46 -5.74 14.24 4.22
N LYS A 47 -5.02 15.29 4.57
CA LYS A 47 -4.69 16.31 3.58
C LYS A 47 -3.73 15.75 2.56
N VAL A 48 -4.08 15.87 1.29
CA VAL A 48 -3.27 15.35 0.19
C VAL A 48 -1.85 15.91 0.24
N GLY A 49 -0.87 15.03 0.18
CA GLY A 49 0.52 15.45 0.16
C GLY A 49 1.07 15.89 1.50
N SER A 50 0.29 15.79 2.57
CA SER A 50 0.77 16.28 3.88
C SER A 50 1.80 15.34 4.51
N GLY A 51 1.86 14.10 4.08
CA GLY A 51 2.75 13.11 4.70
C GLY A 51 2.24 12.64 6.04
N ARG A 52 0.97 12.86 6.35
CA ARG A 52 0.41 12.54 7.65
C ARG A 52 -0.93 11.84 7.52
N SER A 53 -1.26 11.01 8.48
CA SER A 53 -2.57 10.39 8.60
C SER A 53 -3.25 10.94 9.84
N VAL A 54 -4.52 11.29 9.73
CA VAL A 54 -5.29 11.71 10.89
C VAL A 54 -6.22 10.60 11.37
N CYS A 55 -6.14 9.43 10.76
CA CYS A 55 -6.94 8.28 11.18
C CYS A 55 -6.12 7.46 12.18
N ASN A 56 -6.27 7.76 13.46
CA ASN A 56 -5.50 7.12 14.52
C ASN A 56 -6.42 6.49 15.55
N GLY A 57 -5.88 5.68 16.44
CA GLY A 57 -6.67 5.07 17.51
C GLY A 57 -7.80 4.22 16.95
N LYS A 58 -9.01 4.47 17.40
CA LYS A 58 -10.17 3.69 16.97
C LYS A 58 -10.41 3.74 15.47
N CYS A 59 -10.09 4.88 14.86
CA CYS A 59 -10.20 4.99 13.42
C CYS A 59 -9.32 3.97 12.73
N ALA A 60 -8.08 3.84 13.18
CA ALA A 60 -7.13 2.91 12.56
C ALA A 60 -7.48 1.44 12.84
N VAL A 61 -8.28 1.17 13.87
CA VAL A 61 -8.75 -0.20 14.10
C VAL A 61 -9.77 -0.57 13.03
N LYS A 62 -10.64 0.36 12.66
CA LYS A 62 -11.64 0.10 11.63
C LYS A 62 -11.05 0.23 10.24
N TRP A 63 -10.08 1.10 10.08
CA TRP A 63 -9.43 1.37 8.80
C TRP A 63 -7.92 1.13 8.94
N PRO A 64 -7.52 -0.14 8.93
CA PRO A 64 -6.08 -0.44 9.09
C PRO A 64 -5.27 0.17 7.97
N PRO A 65 -4.19 0.83 8.28
CA PRO A 65 -3.32 1.40 7.24
C PRO A 65 -2.61 0.31 6.45
N LEU A 66 -2.36 0.59 5.18
CA LEU A 66 -1.54 -0.31 4.38
C LEU A 66 -0.09 -0.11 4.83
N LYS A 67 0.43 -1.08 5.58
CA LYS A 67 1.74 -0.95 6.19
C LYS A 67 2.88 -0.98 5.19
N ALA A 68 3.87 -0.17 5.44
CA ALA A 68 5.10 -0.15 4.65
C ALA A 68 6.24 -0.62 5.52
N SER A 69 7.15 -1.40 4.94
CA SER A 69 8.30 -1.90 5.70
C SER A 69 9.32 -0.80 5.93
N ALA A 70 10.30 -1.10 6.76
CA ALA A 70 11.39 -0.15 7.01
C ALA A 70 12.19 0.15 5.75
N GLU A 71 12.23 -0.80 4.80
CA GLU A 71 12.97 -0.62 3.56
C GLU A 71 12.16 0.02 2.44
N ALA A 72 10.88 0.24 2.66
CA ALA A 72 10.02 0.79 1.62
C ALA A 72 10.47 2.18 1.21
N LYS A 73 10.48 2.45 -0.09
CA LYS A 73 10.91 3.72 -0.64
C LYS A 73 9.90 4.27 -1.62
N PRO A 74 9.82 5.57 -1.76
CA PRO A 74 8.93 6.17 -2.75
C PRO A 74 9.25 5.69 -4.15
N SER A 75 8.21 5.51 -4.95
CA SER A 75 8.40 5.10 -6.34
C SER A 75 7.17 5.53 -7.13
N GLY A 76 7.37 6.34 -8.16
CA GLY A 76 6.26 6.83 -8.96
C GLY A 76 5.28 7.63 -8.12
N LYS A 77 4.03 7.23 -8.14
CA LYS A 77 3.01 7.92 -7.36
C LYS A 77 2.93 7.43 -5.92
N TYR A 78 3.78 6.46 -5.54
CA TYR A 78 3.76 5.92 -4.20
C TYR A 78 4.77 6.60 -3.31
N THR A 79 4.35 6.96 -2.12
CA THR A 79 5.23 7.51 -1.10
C THR A 79 4.96 6.78 0.20
N VAL A 80 5.80 7.01 1.20
CA VAL A 80 5.68 6.38 2.50
C VAL A 80 5.57 7.48 3.54
N ILE A 81 4.56 7.38 4.40
CA ILE A 81 4.42 8.35 5.49
C ILE A 81 4.71 7.65 6.81
N THR A 82 5.05 8.44 7.82
CA THR A 82 5.25 7.94 9.17
C THR A 82 4.04 8.38 9.99
N ARG A 83 3.40 7.41 10.63
CA ARG A 83 2.20 7.66 11.42
C ARG A 83 2.57 8.13 12.82
N ASN A 84 1.58 8.62 13.56
CA ASN A 84 1.83 9.13 14.91
C ASN A 84 2.45 8.08 15.83
N ASP A 85 2.17 6.80 15.60
CA ASP A 85 2.72 5.74 16.43
C ASP A 85 4.09 5.26 15.96
N GLY A 86 4.65 5.92 14.96
CA GLY A 86 5.98 5.56 14.43
C GLY A 86 5.94 4.51 13.32
N SER A 87 4.79 3.89 13.07
CA SER A 87 4.71 2.91 12.00
C SER A 87 4.65 3.63 10.66
N ARG A 88 4.92 2.90 9.58
CA ARG A 88 4.95 3.48 8.25
C ARG A 88 3.78 2.97 7.43
N GLN A 89 3.30 3.82 6.55
CA GLN A 89 2.12 3.53 5.75
C GLN A 89 2.34 3.99 4.33
N TRP A 90 1.91 3.18 3.37
CA TRP A 90 1.96 3.57 1.96
C TRP A 90 0.91 4.62 1.67
N ALA A 91 1.27 5.54 0.78
CA ALA A 91 0.35 6.54 0.24
C ALA A 91 0.43 6.49 -1.27
N TYR A 92 -0.66 6.79 -1.94
CA TYR A 92 -0.74 6.84 -3.39
C TYR A 92 -1.21 8.23 -3.79
N ASP A 93 -0.45 8.87 -4.66
CA ASP A 93 -0.78 10.19 -5.18
C ASP A 93 -1.06 11.18 -4.03
N GLY A 94 -0.25 11.07 -2.96
CA GLY A 94 -0.35 11.95 -1.82
C GLY A 94 -1.41 11.59 -0.79
N ARG A 95 -2.10 10.46 -0.98
CA ARG A 95 -3.18 10.05 -0.09
C ARG A 95 -2.82 8.74 0.62
N PRO A 96 -2.79 8.73 1.95
CA PRO A 96 -2.53 7.49 2.70
C PRO A 96 -3.57 6.42 2.36
N LEU A 97 -3.12 5.18 2.29
CA LEU A 97 -3.95 4.04 1.89
C LEU A 97 -4.37 3.21 3.09
N TYR A 98 -5.62 2.77 3.08
CA TYR A 98 -6.21 2.02 4.18
C TYR A 98 -6.99 0.82 3.69
N LEU A 99 -7.17 -0.16 4.57
CA LEU A 99 -8.09 -1.26 4.36
C LEU A 99 -9.35 -0.99 5.19
N TRP A 100 -10.43 -1.68 4.88
CA TRP A 100 -11.69 -1.56 5.64
C TRP A 100 -11.99 -2.92 6.27
N VAL A 101 -12.16 -2.95 7.59
CA VAL A 101 -12.30 -4.22 8.29
C VAL A 101 -13.54 -5.00 7.87
N LYS A 102 -14.52 -4.34 7.31
CA LYS A 102 -15.75 -5.04 6.89
C LYS A 102 -15.67 -5.63 5.49
N ASP A 103 -14.60 -5.36 4.76
CA ASP A 103 -14.35 -6.08 3.51
C ASP A 103 -13.84 -7.46 3.88
N LYS A 104 -14.54 -8.51 3.46
CA LYS A 104 -14.23 -9.86 3.90
C LYS A 104 -13.51 -10.70 2.86
N LYS A 105 -13.55 -10.29 1.61
CA LYS A 105 -12.92 -11.06 0.54
C LYS A 105 -12.50 -10.14 -0.58
N PRO A 106 -11.58 -10.56 -1.44
CA PRO A 106 -11.18 -9.77 -2.58
C PRO A 106 -12.39 -9.36 -3.41
N GLY A 107 -12.40 -8.11 -3.82
CA GLY A 107 -13.52 -7.58 -4.59
C GLY A 107 -14.55 -6.85 -3.75
N ASP A 108 -14.56 -7.03 -2.45
CA ASP A 108 -15.48 -6.27 -1.61
C ASP A 108 -15.09 -4.80 -1.63
N ARG A 109 -16.07 -3.92 -1.67
CA ARG A 109 -15.88 -2.47 -1.70
C ARG A 109 -16.84 -1.79 -0.74
N THR A 110 -17.07 -2.40 0.41
CA THR A 110 -18.07 -1.91 1.34
C THR A 110 -17.65 -0.64 2.06
N GLY A 111 -16.37 -0.29 1.96
CA GLY A 111 -15.89 0.95 2.56
C GLY A 111 -16.08 2.18 1.68
N ASP A 112 -16.36 1.99 0.39
CA ASP A 112 -16.49 3.12 -0.52
C ASP A 112 -17.74 3.93 -0.15
N GLY A 113 -17.54 5.21 0.12
CA GLY A 113 -18.63 6.11 0.48
C GLY A 113 -18.99 6.14 1.95
N VAL A 114 -18.31 5.38 2.79
CA VAL A 114 -18.62 5.36 4.22
C VAL A 114 -18.45 6.76 4.79
N ALA A 115 -19.46 7.22 5.51
CA ALA A 115 -19.50 8.55 6.11
C ALA A 115 -19.24 9.67 5.10
N LYS A 116 -19.31 9.36 3.83
CA LYS A 116 -19.04 10.31 2.74
C LYS A 116 -17.61 10.83 2.81
N LYS A 117 -16.73 10.13 3.51
CA LYS A 117 -15.34 10.55 3.68
C LYS A 117 -14.32 9.51 3.23
N TRP A 118 -14.76 8.31 2.90
CA TRP A 118 -13.86 7.23 2.50
C TRP A 118 -14.18 6.82 1.07
N HIS A 119 -13.15 6.60 0.27
CA HIS A 119 -13.33 6.34 -1.16
C HIS A 119 -12.33 5.33 -1.67
N VAL A 120 -12.77 4.47 -2.59
CA VAL A 120 -11.83 3.59 -3.29
C VAL A 120 -10.93 4.45 -4.17
N VAL A 121 -9.79 3.90 -4.57
CA VAL A 121 -8.85 4.57 -5.46
C VAL A 121 -9.07 4.00 -6.85
N LYS A 122 -9.54 4.82 -7.76
CA LYS A 122 -9.85 4.36 -9.12
C LYS A 122 -8.63 4.40 -10.02
N GLU A 123 -8.58 3.45 -10.93
CA GLU A 123 -7.50 3.39 -11.88
C GLU A 123 -7.52 4.59 -12.80
N PRO A 124 -6.41 5.32 -12.94
CA PRO A 124 -6.38 6.51 -13.79
C PRO A 124 -6.72 6.17 -15.23
N GLY A 125 -7.54 6.98 -15.80
CA GLY A 125 -7.84 6.84 -17.20
C GLY A 125 -8.69 5.68 -17.56
N GLY A 126 -8.87 4.80 -16.63
CA GLY A 126 -9.58 3.68 -17.01
C GLY A 126 -10.96 3.96 -17.26
N SER A 127 -11.48 4.49 -16.59
CA SER A 127 -12.70 4.56 -16.72
C SER A 127 -13.28 5.03 -17.69
N THR A 128 -12.86 5.62 -18.04
CA THR A 128 -13.32 6.11 -18.97
C THR A 128 -14.35 5.60 -19.36
N GLY A 129 -14.31 5.03 -19.63
CA GLY A 129 -15.22 4.53 -20.20
C GLY A 129 -16.34 4.94 -19.76
N GLY A 130 -16.57 4.88 -19.27
CA GLY A 130 -17.52 5.16 -18.87
C GLY A 130 -18.35 5.78 -19.65
N TYR A 131 -18.82 5.88 -20.00
CA TYR A 131 -19.69 6.48 -20.68
C TYR A 131 -20.22 5.92 -21.54
#